data_cbb3a7c8130a432949cd49c626404a99
#
_entry.id   cbb3a7c8130a432949cd49c626404a99
#
_cell.length_a   1.000
_cell.length_b   1.000
_cell.length_c   1.000
_cell.angle_alpha   90.00
_cell.angle_beta   90.00
_cell.angle_gamma   90.00
#
_symmetry.space_group_name_H-M   'P 1'
#
loop_
_entity.id
_entity.type
_entity.pdbx_description
1 polymer ?
#
loop_
_entity_poly.entity_id
_entity_poly.type
_entity_poly.pdbx_seq_one_letter_code
_entity_poly.pdbx_strand_id
1 'polypeptide(L)'
;MNKIRQEKLVCTDDQRINEFLNQARTGYLGLTDGEVPYVVPLNFVMMNEAVYFHGAAHGRKIELIKANPNGCFTVAEDFGTMVSPIPAKTDTAYMSVMMFGELEEVTDLHEATAAMQSMLDKYVPGYYNKNLPQSHVEKYRSSLGSHTSVFRLIPSERTAKENRLDPQISFYSGRKVDMDI
;
A
#
# COMPACT_ATOMS: atom_id res chain seq x y z
N MET A 1 11.42 -17.57 2.52
CA MET A 1 10.03 -17.27 2.18
C MET A 1 9.10 -17.86 3.24
N ASN A 2 8.41 -17.02 3.98
CA ASN A 2 7.47 -17.48 5.00
C ASN A 2 6.22 -18.04 4.30
N LYS A 3 5.94 -19.33 4.50
CA LYS A 3 4.81 -20.02 3.88
C LYS A 3 3.48 -19.40 4.34
N ILE A 4 2.65 -18.94 3.41
CA ILE A 4 1.30 -18.45 3.72
C ILE A 4 0.47 -19.62 4.23
N ARG A 5 -0.06 -19.52 5.46
CA ARG A 5 -0.85 -20.60 6.09
C ARG A 5 -2.14 -20.94 5.32
N GLN A 6 -2.82 -19.94 4.77
CA GLN A 6 -4.04 -20.12 3.98
C GLN A 6 -3.71 -20.25 2.49
N GLU A 7 -3.15 -21.39 2.10
CA GLU A 7 -2.67 -21.65 0.73
C GLU A 7 -3.76 -21.44 -0.36
N LYS A 8 -5.03 -21.72 -0.01
CA LYS A 8 -6.17 -21.56 -0.93
C LYS A 8 -6.45 -20.10 -1.34
N LEU A 9 -5.99 -19.14 -0.55
CA LEU A 9 -6.19 -17.71 -0.79
C LEU A 9 -4.97 -17.05 -1.41
N VAL A 10 -3.89 -17.81 -1.68
CA VAL A 10 -2.68 -17.24 -2.30
C VAL A 10 -3.02 -16.76 -3.70
N CYS A 11 -2.74 -15.50 -3.97
CA CYS A 11 -2.80 -14.91 -5.29
C CYS A 11 -1.39 -14.86 -5.90
N THR A 12 -1.21 -15.52 -7.04
CA THR A 12 0.05 -15.52 -7.80
C THR A 12 -0.09 -14.84 -9.17
N ASP A 13 -1.24 -14.24 -9.44
CA ASP A 13 -1.52 -13.51 -10.67
C ASP A 13 -0.91 -12.10 -10.55
N ASP A 14 0.22 -11.90 -11.20
CA ASP A 14 0.95 -10.63 -11.18
C ASP A 14 0.15 -9.47 -11.78
N GLN A 15 -0.65 -9.73 -12.82
CA GLN A 15 -1.50 -8.69 -13.40
C GLN A 15 -2.54 -8.23 -12.38
N ARG A 16 -3.22 -9.17 -11.72
CA ARG A 16 -4.22 -8.90 -10.69
C ARG A 16 -3.63 -8.14 -9.50
N ILE A 17 -2.44 -8.54 -9.06
CA ILE A 17 -1.72 -7.87 -7.96
C ILE A 17 -1.38 -6.43 -8.35
N ASN A 18 -0.87 -6.22 -9.56
CA ASN A 18 -0.49 -4.88 -10.02
C ASN A 18 -1.72 -3.98 -10.21
N GLU A 19 -2.82 -4.51 -10.75
CA GLU A 19 -4.09 -3.77 -10.85
C GLU A 19 -4.57 -3.32 -9.47
N PHE A 20 -4.57 -4.22 -8.48
CA PHE A 20 -4.93 -3.91 -7.10
C PHE A 20 -4.04 -2.82 -6.49
N LEU A 21 -2.72 -2.96 -6.59
CA LEU A 21 -1.78 -1.97 -6.06
C LEU A 21 -1.91 -0.59 -6.72
N ASN A 22 -2.25 -0.56 -8.01
CA ASN A 22 -2.47 0.70 -8.73
C ASN A 22 -3.79 1.39 -8.31
N GLN A 23 -4.83 0.62 -7.97
CA GLN A 23 -6.12 1.14 -7.55
C GLN A 23 -6.15 1.54 -6.06
N ALA A 24 -5.51 0.76 -5.20
CA ALA A 24 -5.48 1.01 -3.77
C ALA A 24 -4.84 2.35 -3.43
N ARG A 25 -5.47 3.12 -2.54
CA ARG A 25 -5.07 4.50 -2.24
C ARG A 25 -4.20 4.62 -0.99
N THR A 26 -4.28 3.66 -0.08
CA THR A 26 -3.56 3.70 1.18
C THR A 26 -2.77 2.40 1.38
N GLY A 27 -1.52 2.54 1.73
CA GLY A 27 -0.70 1.44 2.21
C GLY A 27 -0.20 1.73 3.62
N TYR A 28 0.25 0.71 4.30
CA TYR A 28 0.70 0.75 5.69
C TYR A 28 2.16 0.34 5.74
N LEU A 29 3.02 1.27 6.13
CA LEU A 29 4.45 1.01 6.32
C LEU A 29 4.70 0.58 7.76
N GLY A 30 5.15 -0.65 7.93
CA GLY A 30 5.61 -1.21 9.19
C GLY A 30 7.12 -1.10 9.34
N LEU A 31 7.57 -0.56 10.46
CA LEU A 31 8.98 -0.33 10.82
C LEU A 31 9.24 -0.79 12.25
N THR A 32 10.49 -1.01 12.61
CA THR A 32 10.90 -1.27 13.98
C THR A 32 12.37 -0.89 14.18
N ASP A 33 12.69 -0.43 15.37
CA ASP A 33 14.08 -0.28 15.88
C ASP A 33 14.56 -1.54 16.63
N GLY A 34 13.70 -2.56 16.71
CA GLY A 34 13.94 -3.78 17.47
C GLY A 34 13.20 -3.83 18.82
N GLU A 35 12.66 -2.71 19.30
CA GLU A 35 11.93 -2.62 20.57
C GLU A 35 10.40 -2.52 20.33
N VAL A 36 9.96 -1.45 19.65
CA VAL A 36 8.54 -1.16 19.48
C VAL A 36 8.18 -1.12 18.00
N PRO A 37 7.20 -1.95 17.55
CA PRO A 37 6.67 -1.84 16.19
C PRO A 37 6.03 -0.46 15.96
N TYR A 38 6.26 0.10 14.77
CA TYR A 38 5.66 1.35 14.33
C TYR A 38 4.99 1.14 12.98
N VAL A 39 3.71 1.51 12.87
CA VAL A 39 2.96 1.42 11.62
C VAL A 39 2.38 2.78 11.27
N VAL A 40 2.53 3.19 10.02
CA VAL A 40 1.99 4.47 9.52
C VAL A 40 1.28 4.28 8.18
N PRO A 41 0.05 4.82 8.01
CA PRO A 41 -0.63 4.86 6.72
C PRO A 41 0.02 5.91 5.81
N LEU A 42 0.16 5.58 4.54
CA LEU A 42 0.79 6.43 3.53
C LEU A 42 0.07 6.34 2.19
N ASN A 43 0.05 7.45 1.45
CA ASN A 43 -0.17 7.44 0.02
C ASN A 43 1.08 6.88 -0.66
N PHE A 44 0.91 6.09 -1.71
CA PHE A 44 2.00 5.41 -2.38
C PHE A 44 1.75 5.21 -3.87
N VAL A 45 2.81 4.96 -4.61
CA VAL A 45 2.74 4.46 -6.00
C VAL A 45 3.70 3.29 -6.18
N MET A 46 3.37 2.44 -7.15
CA MET A 46 4.29 1.44 -7.66
C MET A 46 4.99 1.99 -8.89
N MET A 47 6.31 1.97 -8.91
CA MET A 47 7.13 2.35 -10.05
C MET A 47 8.41 1.51 -10.04
N ASN A 48 8.85 0.99 -11.19
CA ASN A 48 10.07 0.18 -11.29
C ASN A 48 10.13 -0.97 -10.26
N GLU A 49 9.01 -1.66 -10.07
CA GLU A 49 8.85 -2.78 -9.10
C GLU A 49 9.07 -2.41 -7.63
N ALA A 50 9.18 -1.14 -7.30
CA ALA A 50 9.32 -0.63 -5.94
C ALA A 50 8.12 0.20 -5.51
N VAL A 51 7.91 0.29 -4.19
CA VAL A 51 6.92 1.16 -3.56
C VAL A 51 7.54 2.52 -3.31
N TYR A 52 6.95 3.58 -3.85
CA TYR A 52 7.39 4.96 -3.60
C TYR A 52 6.36 5.71 -2.75
N PHE A 53 6.86 6.47 -1.80
CA PHE A 53 6.07 7.40 -0.99
C PHE A 53 6.90 8.64 -0.66
N HIS A 54 6.23 9.70 -0.23
CA HIS A 54 6.90 10.92 0.18
C HIS A 54 6.57 11.25 1.64
N GLY A 55 7.37 12.10 2.25
CA GLY A 55 7.16 12.57 3.61
C GLY A 55 8.16 13.63 4.03
N ALA A 56 8.04 14.10 5.27
CA ALA A 56 9.03 15.00 5.85
C ALA A 56 10.40 14.31 5.92
N ALA A 57 11.47 15.09 5.76
CA ALA A 57 12.85 14.62 5.85
C ALA A 57 13.31 14.30 7.29
N HIS A 58 12.46 14.46 8.29
CA HIS A 58 12.74 14.21 9.70
C HIS A 58 11.51 13.65 10.45
N GLY A 59 11.73 13.21 11.69
CA GLY A 59 10.72 12.63 12.56
C GLY A 59 10.85 11.12 12.69
N ARG A 60 10.00 10.52 13.56
CA ARG A 60 10.11 9.13 14.01
C ARG A 60 10.27 8.12 12.87
N LYS A 61 9.49 8.25 11.80
CA LYS A 61 9.60 7.37 10.63
C LYS A 61 11.02 7.37 10.06
N ILE A 62 11.63 8.55 9.93
CA ILE A 62 12.97 8.71 9.34
C ILE A 62 14.04 8.18 10.27
N GLU A 63 13.90 8.40 11.56
CA GLU A 63 14.81 7.86 12.59
C GLU A 63 14.79 6.33 12.57
N LEU A 64 13.59 5.72 12.46
CA LEU A 64 13.45 4.27 12.36
C LEU A 64 14.06 3.71 11.07
N ILE A 65 13.82 4.36 9.91
CA ILE A 65 14.42 3.93 8.62
C ILE A 65 15.96 4.00 8.69
N LYS A 66 16.51 5.04 9.33
CA LYS A 66 17.97 5.17 9.50
C LYS A 66 18.56 4.13 10.45
N ALA A 67 17.82 3.77 11.50
CA ALA A 67 18.24 2.77 12.47
C ALA A 67 18.13 1.35 11.92
N ASN A 68 17.07 1.06 11.16
CA ASN A 68 16.83 -0.22 10.51
C ASN A 68 16.08 0.01 9.20
N PRO A 69 16.73 -0.13 8.03
CA PRO A 69 16.09 0.10 6.74
C PRO A 69 15.11 -1.00 6.33
N ASN A 70 15.07 -2.14 7.03
CA ASN A 70 14.13 -3.20 6.71
C ASN A 70 12.70 -2.80 7.11
N GLY A 71 11.78 -2.94 6.18
CA GLY A 71 10.38 -2.62 6.39
C GLY A 71 9.42 -3.61 5.75
N CYS A 72 8.18 -3.50 6.17
CA CYS A 72 7.05 -4.20 5.55
C CYS A 72 6.04 -3.17 5.08
N PHE A 73 5.73 -3.17 3.78
CA PHE A 73 4.66 -2.34 3.24
C PHE A 73 3.46 -3.23 2.90
N THR A 74 2.33 -2.96 3.56
CA THR A 74 1.10 -3.73 3.41
C THR A 74 0.03 -2.87 2.76
N VAL A 75 -0.64 -3.43 1.75
CA VAL A 75 -1.85 -2.86 1.15
C VAL A 75 -2.96 -3.87 1.34
N ALA A 76 -4.11 -3.44 1.87
CA ALA A 76 -5.26 -4.31 2.05
C ALA A 76 -6.56 -3.51 1.83
N GLU A 77 -7.52 -4.13 1.15
CA GLU A 77 -8.87 -3.60 0.96
C GLU A 77 -9.91 -4.68 1.23
N ASP A 78 -10.99 -4.27 1.87
CA ASP A 78 -12.19 -5.06 2.13
C ASP A 78 -13.20 -4.81 0.99
N PHE A 79 -13.70 -5.89 0.39
CA PHE A 79 -14.70 -5.86 -0.68
C PHE A 79 -16.09 -6.28 -0.22
N GLY A 80 -16.27 -6.52 1.09
CA GLY A 80 -17.53 -6.86 1.70
C GLY A 80 -17.53 -8.17 2.46
N THR A 81 -18.62 -8.45 3.15
CA THR A 81 -18.82 -9.65 3.93
C THR A 81 -19.65 -10.67 3.15
N MET A 82 -19.23 -11.91 3.16
CA MET A 82 -19.93 -13.06 2.63
C MET A 82 -20.61 -13.80 3.79
N VAL A 83 -21.94 -13.87 3.76
CA VAL A 83 -22.74 -14.47 4.84
C VAL A 83 -23.00 -15.95 4.62
N SER A 84 -23.25 -16.64 5.71
CA SER A 84 -23.69 -18.04 5.73
C SER A 84 -24.71 -18.25 6.85
N PRO A 85 -25.70 -19.16 6.67
CA PRO A 85 -26.56 -19.60 7.77
C PRO A 85 -25.79 -20.18 8.96
N ILE A 86 -24.57 -20.65 8.71
CA ILE A 86 -23.65 -21.10 9.75
C ILE A 86 -22.69 -19.94 10.06
N PRO A 87 -22.78 -19.26 11.24
CA PRO A 87 -21.98 -18.09 11.55
C PRO A 87 -20.47 -18.27 11.37
N ALA A 88 -19.95 -19.46 11.71
CA ALA A 88 -18.53 -19.79 11.56
C ALA A 88 -18.03 -19.85 10.10
N LYS A 89 -18.94 -19.80 9.12
CA LYS A 89 -18.62 -19.76 7.68
C LYS A 89 -18.80 -18.37 7.07
N THR A 90 -19.26 -17.40 7.88
CA THR A 90 -19.27 -15.99 7.47
C THR A 90 -17.83 -15.52 7.31
N ASP A 91 -17.51 -14.89 6.20
CA ASP A 91 -16.15 -14.52 5.83
C ASP A 91 -16.09 -13.15 5.16
N THR A 92 -14.90 -12.58 5.05
CA THR A 92 -14.65 -11.29 4.40
C THR A 92 -14.05 -11.52 3.02
N ALA A 93 -14.62 -10.86 2.02
CA ALA A 93 -13.99 -10.72 0.72
C ALA A 93 -12.93 -9.62 0.79
N TYR A 94 -11.68 -9.93 0.45
CA TYR A 94 -10.58 -8.98 0.55
C TYR A 94 -9.45 -9.30 -0.42
N MET A 95 -8.60 -8.34 -0.65
CA MET A 95 -7.27 -8.55 -1.20
C MET A 95 -6.23 -7.87 -0.31
N SER A 96 -5.10 -8.54 -0.11
CA SER A 96 -3.96 -7.99 0.62
C SER A 96 -2.65 -8.36 -0.05
N VAL A 97 -1.74 -7.39 -0.10
CA VAL A 97 -0.37 -7.57 -0.61
C VAL A 97 0.59 -7.08 0.47
N MET A 98 1.56 -7.92 0.81
CA MET A 98 2.65 -7.56 1.73
C MET A 98 3.97 -7.62 0.96
N MET A 99 4.76 -6.57 1.10
CA MET A 99 6.07 -6.40 0.46
C MET A 99 7.10 -6.15 1.53
N PHE A 100 8.10 -7.03 1.62
CA PHE A 100 9.20 -6.93 2.58
C PHE A 100 10.46 -6.53 1.83
N GLY A 101 11.21 -5.57 2.35
CA GLY A 101 12.41 -5.10 1.67
C GLY A 101 13.10 -3.96 2.40
N GLU A 102 14.10 -3.40 1.74
CA GLU A 102 14.87 -2.29 2.26
C GLU A 102 14.29 -0.95 1.81
N LEU A 103 14.31 0.01 2.72
CA LEU A 103 13.88 1.39 2.52
C LEU A 103 15.11 2.28 2.32
N GLU A 104 15.04 3.13 1.33
CA GLU A 104 16.06 4.14 1.10
C GLU A 104 15.46 5.48 0.66
N GLU A 105 16.17 6.55 0.93
CA GLU A 105 15.81 7.87 0.43
C GLU A 105 16.28 7.99 -1.03
N VAL A 106 15.39 8.46 -1.90
CA VAL A 106 15.66 8.69 -3.31
C VAL A 106 16.43 10.01 -3.45
N THR A 107 17.71 9.92 -3.75
CA THR A 107 18.61 11.08 -3.91
C THR A 107 18.65 11.59 -5.35
N ASP A 108 18.33 10.76 -6.34
CA ASP A 108 18.21 11.18 -7.74
C ASP A 108 16.98 12.04 -7.95
N LEU A 109 17.18 13.29 -8.35
CA LEU A 109 16.10 14.27 -8.53
C LEU A 109 15.16 13.90 -9.69
N HIS A 110 15.67 13.23 -10.72
CA HIS A 110 14.84 12.78 -11.84
C HIS A 110 13.90 11.67 -11.38
N GLU A 111 14.40 10.69 -10.67
CA GLU A 111 13.61 9.58 -10.09
C GLU A 111 12.59 10.11 -9.07
N ALA A 112 13.01 10.99 -8.15
CA ALA A 112 12.10 11.61 -7.19
C ALA A 112 10.96 12.38 -7.88
N THR A 113 11.28 13.10 -8.98
CA THR A 113 10.26 13.83 -9.76
C THR A 113 9.30 12.87 -10.45
N ALA A 114 9.79 11.77 -11.03
CA ALA A 114 8.95 10.77 -11.67
C ALA A 114 8.00 10.11 -10.65
N ALA A 115 8.48 9.78 -9.45
CA ALA A 115 7.66 9.23 -8.38
C ALA A 115 6.56 10.21 -7.94
N MET A 116 6.91 11.49 -7.75
CA MET A 116 5.94 12.53 -7.38
C MET A 116 4.93 12.79 -8.49
N GLN A 117 5.34 12.75 -9.77
CA GLN A 117 4.41 12.84 -10.91
C GLN A 117 3.45 11.65 -10.91
N SER A 118 3.95 10.43 -10.74
CA SER A 118 3.12 9.22 -10.66
C SER A 118 2.10 9.28 -9.51
N MET A 119 2.46 9.92 -8.39
CA MET A 119 1.49 10.19 -7.31
C MET A 119 0.40 11.16 -7.75
N LEU A 120 0.74 12.25 -8.45
CA LEU A 120 -0.28 13.17 -8.97
C LEU A 120 -1.21 12.46 -9.94
N ASP A 121 -0.66 11.65 -10.84
CA ASP A 121 -1.44 10.90 -11.84
C ASP A 121 -2.39 9.88 -11.18
N LYS A 122 -1.96 9.25 -10.08
CA LYS A 122 -2.78 8.29 -9.32
C LYS A 122 -3.87 8.97 -8.48
N TYR A 123 -3.54 10.06 -7.78
CA TYR A 123 -4.42 10.63 -6.75
C TYR A 123 -5.30 11.76 -7.27
N VAL A 124 -4.86 12.48 -8.30
CA VAL A 124 -5.56 13.60 -8.93
C VAL A 124 -5.42 13.59 -10.46
N PRO A 125 -5.84 12.48 -11.12
CA PRO A 125 -5.64 12.28 -12.56
C PRO A 125 -6.23 13.42 -13.37
N GLY A 126 -5.43 13.98 -14.28
CA GLY A 126 -5.88 15.04 -15.19
C GLY A 126 -6.09 16.43 -14.56
N TYR A 127 -5.79 16.60 -13.27
CA TYR A 127 -5.96 17.89 -12.62
C TYR A 127 -4.92 18.93 -13.08
N TYR A 128 -3.68 18.50 -13.32
CA TYR A 128 -2.62 19.37 -13.78
C TYR A 128 -2.40 19.23 -15.29
N ASN A 129 -2.34 20.36 -16.00
CA ASN A 129 -2.15 20.39 -17.46
C ASN A 129 -0.68 20.22 -17.90
N LYS A 130 0.26 20.22 -16.95
CA LYS A 130 1.70 20.13 -17.20
C LYS A 130 2.34 19.19 -16.20
N ASN A 131 3.38 18.49 -16.64
CA ASN A 131 4.19 17.65 -15.78
C ASN A 131 4.89 18.47 -14.69
N LEU A 132 5.13 17.82 -13.57
CA LEU A 132 5.84 18.39 -12.43
C LEU A 132 7.29 18.72 -12.81
N PRO A 133 7.75 19.98 -12.71
CA PRO A 133 9.14 20.31 -13.00
C PRO A 133 10.05 19.86 -11.84
N GLN A 134 11.26 19.40 -12.16
CA GLN A 134 12.26 18.99 -11.15
C GLN A 134 12.54 20.10 -10.13
N SER A 135 12.63 21.33 -10.59
CA SER A 135 12.86 22.49 -9.71
C SER A 135 11.77 22.70 -8.66
N HIS A 136 10.56 22.17 -8.90
CA HIS A 136 9.49 22.20 -7.92
C HIS A 136 9.75 21.18 -6.83
N VAL A 137 10.15 19.95 -7.19
CA VAL A 137 10.46 18.88 -6.22
C VAL A 137 11.66 19.28 -5.37
N GLU A 138 12.73 19.80 -5.97
CA GLU A 138 13.92 20.27 -5.27
C GLU A 138 13.61 21.34 -4.22
N LYS A 139 12.70 22.27 -4.52
CA LYS A 139 12.38 23.42 -3.66
C LYS A 139 11.19 23.19 -2.75
N TYR A 140 10.46 22.08 -2.92
CA TYR A 140 9.22 21.86 -2.20
C TYR A 140 9.44 21.79 -0.68
N ARG A 141 8.60 22.54 0.02
CA ARG A 141 8.51 22.52 1.49
C ARG A 141 7.07 22.20 1.89
N SER A 142 6.92 21.36 2.90
CA SER A 142 5.61 21.08 3.48
C SER A 142 5.03 22.33 4.15
N SER A 143 3.75 22.30 4.47
CA SER A 143 3.09 23.38 5.24
C SER A 143 3.75 23.68 6.59
N LEU A 144 4.55 22.75 7.12
CA LEU A 144 5.35 22.92 8.34
C LEU A 144 6.79 23.39 8.04
N GLY A 145 7.10 23.79 6.78
CA GLY A 145 8.42 24.30 6.40
C GLY A 145 9.50 23.21 6.21
N SER A 146 9.16 21.96 6.43
CA SER A 146 10.09 20.83 6.26
C SER A 146 10.33 20.53 4.78
N HIS A 147 11.57 20.20 4.43
CA HIS A 147 11.89 19.63 3.13
C HIS A 147 11.12 18.30 2.95
N THR A 148 10.61 18.05 1.77
CA THR A 148 9.95 16.79 1.45
C THR A 148 10.95 15.85 0.79
N SER A 149 11.11 14.67 1.38
CA SER A 149 11.91 13.59 0.81
C SER A 149 11.02 12.53 0.19
N VAL A 150 11.52 11.91 -0.87
CA VAL A 150 10.92 10.74 -1.50
C VAL A 150 11.68 9.51 -1.03
N PHE A 151 10.94 8.47 -0.69
CA PHE A 151 11.49 7.19 -0.25
C PHE A 151 11.00 6.09 -1.17
N ARG A 152 11.80 5.03 -1.30
CA ARG A 152 11.37 3.79 -1.93
C ARG A 152 11.62 2.59 -1.03
N LEU A 153 10.75 1.60 -1.11
CA LEU A 153 10.96 0.26 -0.59
C LEU A 153 11.18 -0.65 -1.78
N ILE A 154 12.33 -1.34 -1.82
CA ILE A 154 12.67 -2.32 -2.85
C ILE A 154 12.32 -3.70 -2.30
N PRO A 155 11.24 -4.36 -2.80
CA PRO A 155 10.81 -5.64 -2.26
C PRO A 155 11.80 -6.76 -2.59
N SER A 156 12.30 -7.43 -1.57
CA SER A 156 13.01 -8.72 -1.70
C SER A 156 12.03 -9.91 -1.65
N GLU A 157 10.87 -9.71 -1.03
CA GLU A 157 9.78 -10.69 -0.95
C GLU A 157 8.43 -9.99 -1.10
N ARG A 158 7.53 -10.59 -1.90
CA ARG A 158 6.14 -10.16 -2.06
C ARG A 158 5.21 -11.34 -1.86
N THR A 159 4.17 -11.16 -1.04
CA THR A 159 3.10 -12.13 -0.86
C THR A 159 1.75 -11.47 -1.08
N ALA A 160 0.80 -12.20 -1.68
CA ALA A 160 -0.56 -11.70 -1.90
C ALA A 160 -1.59 -12.78 -1.54
N LYS A 161 -2.73 -12.30 -1.01
CA LYS A 161 -3.92 -13.11 -0.76
C LYS A 161 -5.14 -12.42 -1.33
N GLU A 162 -6.04 -13.21 -1.88
CA GLU A 162 -7.34 -12.75 -2.35
C GLU A 162 -8.41 -13.75 -1.89
N ASN A 163 -9.47 -13.24 -1.26
CA ASN A 163 -10.73 -13.92 -1.04
C ASN A 163 -11.78 -13.17 -1.87
N ARG A 164 -12.15 -13.73 -3.02
CA ARG A 164 -13.02 -13.04 -3.98
C ARG A 164 -14.44 -12.94 -3.44
N LEU A 165 -15.06 -11.77 -3.67
CA LEU A 165 -16.46 -11.58 -3.35
C LEU A 165 -17.34 -12.50 -4.22
N ASP A 166 -18.18 -13.30 -3.55
CA ASP A 166 -19.29 -13.98 -4.21
C ASP A 166 -20.55 -13.12 -4.06
N PRO A 167 -21.08 -12.55 -5.16
CA PRO A 167 -22.26 -11.69 -5.10
C PRO A 167 -23.51 -12.41 -4.59
N GLN A 168 -23.59 -13.74 -4.72
CA GLN A 168 -24.76 -14.52 -4.30
C GLN A 168 -24.90 -14.57 -2.77
N ILE A 169 -23.78 -14.56 -2.06
CA ILE A 169 -23.73 -14.60 -0.59
C ILE A 169 -23.21 -13.29 0.03
N SER A 170 -23.11 -12.22 -0.76
CA SER A 170 -22.69 -10.91 -0.27
C SER A 170 -23.74 -10.33 0.68
N PHE A 171 -23.27 -9.84 1.84
CA PHE A 171 -24.14 -9.17 2.82
C PHE A 171 -24.56 -7.79 2.31
N TYR A 172 -25.83 -7.48 2.52
CA TYR A 172 -26.39 -6.14 2.34
C TYR A 172 -27.35 -5.82 3.50
N SER A 173 -27.54 -4.55 3.77
CA SER A 173 -28.43 -4.12 4.86
C SER A 173 -29.87 -4.64 4.62
N GLY A 174 -30.40 -5.36 5.61
CA GLY A 174 -31.72 -6.00 5.53
C GLY A 174 -31.70 -7.47 5.13
N ARG A 175 -30.58 -8.04 4.64
CA ARG A 175 -30.44 -9.49 4.43
C ARG A 175 -30.52 -10.23 5.76
N LYS A 176 -31.33 -11.26 5.82
CA LYS A 176 -31.54 -12.11 7.01
C LYS A 176 -31.28 -13.56 6.69
N VAL A 177 -30.91 -14.33 7.69
CA VAL A 177 -30.62 -15.77 7.56
C VAL A 177 -31.78 -16.56 6.96
N ASP A 178 -33.02 -16.19 7.23
CA ASP A 178 -34.21 -16.86 6.69
C ASP A 178 -34.34 -16.74 5.14
N MET A 179 -33.54 -15.84 4.53
CA MET A 179 -33.47 -15.68 3.07
C MET A 179 -32.45 -16.64 2.42
N ASP A 180 -31.64 -17.31 3.23
CA ASP A 180 -30.51 -18.13 2.79
C ASP A 180 -30.68 -19.63 3.18
N ILE A 181 -31.84 -19.99 3.74
CA ILE A 181 -32.21 -21.36 4.17
C ILE A 181 -33.13 -22.02 3.16
#